data_17a69d5a98f032d47622ba637f35d757
#
_entry.id   17a69d5a98f032d47622ba637f35d757
#
_cell.length_a   1.000
_cell.length_b   1.000
_cell.length_c   1.000
_cell.angle_alpha   90.00
_cell.angle_beta   90.00
_cell.angle_gamma   90.00
#
_symmetry.space_group_name_H-M   'P 1'
#
loop_
_entity.id
_entity.type
_entity.pdbx_description
1 polymer ?
#
loop_
_entity_poly.entity_id
_entity_poly.type
_entity_poly.pdbx_seq_one_letter_code
_entity_poly.pdbx_strand_id
1 'polypeptide(L)'
;MNGGDTDPAAQLERIQERYEAAGPAPSRLRVLSIEGTDPIGGAGTMADMKAFTAHGIYGYAAVTSVLAQNTQGVSAIVNLEPAFLLAQLKAVSEDALIDAIKIGMLGTPELVDAVRGWLGDLLERYRREGRRAPTVVLDPVMYAKSGDRLLTDEAETALISLFGLSDIVTPNTRELAALAGHPGSTPDSYEEIEHMAQTLAARHRVAVVAKGGGMALRGDPSCTDI
;
A
#
# COMPACT_ATOMS: atom_id res chain seq x y z
N MET A 1 17.02 14.63 22.48
CA MET A 1 16.32 14.24 21.23
C MET A 1 16.00 12.77 21.39
N ASN A 2 14.69 12.48 21.56
CA ASN A 2 14.24 11.15 22.00
C ASN A 2 14.30 10.17 20.83
N GLY A 3 15.17 9.15 20.94
CA GLY A 3 15.32 8.05 19.98
C GLY A 3 14.21 6.99 20.00
N GLY A 4 13.04 7.30 20.61
CA GLY A 4 11.95 6.34 20.75
C GLY A 4 10.89 6.34 19.64
N ASP A 5 11.01 7.23 18.64
CA ASP A 5 9.93 7.46 17.66
C ASP A 5 10.18 6.83 16.27
N THR A 6 11.28 6.11 16.11
CA THR A 6 11.69 5.50 14.82
C THR A 6 11.82 3.98 14.89
N ASP A 7 11.51 3.36 16.02
CA ASP A 7 11.53 1.90 16.17
C ASP A 7 10.33 1.29 15.43
N PRO A 8 10.54 0.38 14.45
CA PRO A 8 9.46 -0.32 13.76
C PRO A 8 8.54 -1.10 14.70
N ALA A 9 9.09 -1.71 15.77
CA ALA A 9 8.30 -2.40 16.77
C ALA A 9 7.36 -1.43 17.50
N ALA A 10 7.84 -0.25 17.89
CA ALA A 10 7.01 0.78 18.51
C ALA A 10 5.93 1.33 17.58
N GLN A 11 6.14 1.29 16.25
CA GLN A 11 5.12 1.66 15.29
C GLN A 11 4.01 0.62 15.20
N LEU A 12 4.36 -0.67 15.19
CA LEU A 12 3.38 -1.77 15.22
C LEU A 12 2.61 -1.78 16.54
N GLU A 13 3.28 -1.55 17.68
CA GLU A 13 2.60 -1.41 18.98
C GLU A 13 1.57 -0.26 18.97
N ARG A 14 1.90 0.90 18.42
CA ARG A 14 0.94 2.02 18.29
C ARG A 14 -0.27 1.67 17.40
N ILE A 15 -0.07 0.89 16.34
CA ILE A 15 -1.17 0.40 15.51
C ILE A 15 -2.05 -0.53 16.36
N GLN A 16 -1.44 -1.46 17.09
CA GLN A 16 -2.14 -2.41 17.97
C GLN A 16 -2.89 -1.71 19.10
N GLU A 17 -2.25 -0.78 19.83
CA GLU A 17 -2.87 0.03 20.87
C GLU A 17 -4.09 0.80 20.35
N ARG A 18 -3.99 1.39 19.15
CA ARG A 18 -5.10 2.06 18.48
C ARG A 18 -6.27 1.10 18.19
N TYR A 19 -5.94 -0.16 17.87
CA TYR A 19 -6.93 -1.22 17.68
C TYR A 19 -7.62 -1.61 18.99
N GLU A 20 -6.85 -1.80 20.04
CA GLU A 20 -7.34 -2.22 21.36
C GLU A 20 -8.16 -1.11 22.06
N ALA A 21 -7.70 0.15 21.98
CA ALA A 21 -8.39 1.30 22.56
C ALA A 21 -9.75 1.60 21.92
N ALA A 22 -10.01 1.11 20.71
CA ALA A 22 -11.25 1.38 19.98
C ALA A 22 -12.44 0.50 20.41
N GLY A 23 -12.25 -0.37 21.40
CA GLY A 23 -13.29 -1.33 21.84
C GLY A 23 -13.39 -2.56 20.94
N PRO A 24 -14.43 -3.41 21.14
CA PRO A 24 -14.55 -4.66 20.41
C PRO A 24 -14.60 -4.42 18.90
N ALA A 25 -13.84 -5.23 18.16
CA ALA A 25 -13.83 -5.19 16.71
C ALA A 25 -15.26 -5.41 16.16
N PRO A 26 -15.62 -4.75 15.05
CA PRO A 26 -16.89 -5.02 14.39
C PRO A 26 -16.97 -6.50 14.03
N SER A 27 -18.18 -7.05 13.98
CA SER A 27 -18.42 -8.46 13.63
C SER A 27 -17.85 -8.84 12.27
N ARG A 28 -17.62 -7.86 11.41
CA ARG A 28 -16.96 -7.99 10.11
C ARG A 28 -16.20 -6.72 9.80
N LEU A 29 -14.89 -6.85 9.56
CA LEU A 29 -14.03 -5.74 9.10
C LEU A 29 -14.40 -5.32 7.68
N ARG A 30 -14.25 -4.03 7.39
CA ARG A 30 -14.51 -3.40 6.09
C ARG A 30 -13.23 -2.77 5.58
N VAL A 31 -12.75 -3.26 4.45
CA VAL A 31 -11.46 -2.85 3.91
C VAL A 31 -11.67 -2.30 2.50
N LEU A 32 -11.10 -1.14 2.22
CA LEU A 32 -11.10 -0.52 0.91
C LEU A 32 -9.76 -0.79 0.20
N SER A 33 -9.84 -1.40 -0.98
CA SER A 33 -8.73 -1.49 -1.93
C SER A 33 -8.80 -0.32 -2.92
N ILE A 34 -7.68 0.37 -3.12
CA ILE A 34 -7.53 1.48 -4.09
C ILE A 34 -6.36 1.12 -5.01
N GLU A 35 -6.65 0.58 -6.17
CA GLU A 35 -5.63 0.18 -7.15
C GLU A 35 -6.20 -0.21 -8.52
N GLY A 36 -5.31 -0.62 -9.42
CA GLY A 36 -5.70 -1.12 -10.74
C GLY A 36 -6.41 -2.47 -10.72
N THR A 37 -7.01 -2.84 -11.86
CA THR A 37 -7.60 -4.16 -12.06
C THR A 37 -6.58 -5.15 -12.64
N ASP A 38 -6.79 -6.44 -12.39
CA ASP A 38 -6.13 -7.53 -13.09
C ASP A 38 -7.20 -8.52 -13.58
N PRO A 39 -7.43 -8.63 -14.91
CA PRO A 39 -8.53 -9.46 -15.44
C PRO A 39 -8.40 -10.94 -15.12
N ILE A 40 -7.20 -11.46 -14.86
CA ILE A 40 -7.01 -12.86 -14.42
C ILE A 40 -7.09 -13.01 -12.89
N GLY A 41 -7.12 -11.90 -12.15
CA GLY A 41 -7.32 -11.88 -10.71
C GLY A 41 -6.15 -12.43 -9.89
N GLY A 42 -4.93 -12.29 -10.38
CA GLY A 42 -3.68 -12.63 -9.66
C GLY A 42 -3.06 -11.45 -8.92
N ALA A 43 -3.53 -10.24 -9.20
CA ALA A 43 -3.10 -8.99 -8.58
C ALA A 43 -4.28 -8.00 -8.55
N GLY A 44 -4.01 -6.76 -8.14
CA GLY A 44 -4.96 -5.66 -8.17
C GLY A 44 -6.22 -5.90 -7.34
N THR A 45 -7.21 -5.03 -7.54
CA THR A 45 -8.49 -5.11 -6.82
C THR A 45 -9.14 -6.50 -6.87
N MET A 46 -8.93 -7.25 -7.96
CA MET A 46 -9.50 -8.59 -8.12
C MET A 46 -8.88 -9.60 -7.15
N ALA A 47 -7.57 -9.54 -6.93
CA ALA A 47 -6.88 -10.39 -5.94
C ALA A 47 -7.24 -9.97 -4.51
N ASP A 48 -7.29 -8.67 -4.26
CA ASP A 48 -7.65 -8.14 -2.95
C ASP A 48 -9.06 -8.60 -2.53
N MET A 49 -10.05 -8.51 -3.42
CA MET A 49 -11.41 -8.96 -3.12
C MET A 49 -11.46 -10.46 -2.79
N LYS A 50 -10.65 -11.29 -3.48
CA LYS A 50 -10.54 -12.73 -3.14
C LYS A 50 -9.91 -12.92 -1.76
N ALA A 51 -8.81 -12.22 -1.47
CA ALA A 51 -8.13 -12.31 -0.18
C ALA A 51 -9.05 -11.83 0.96
N PHE A 52 -9.69 -10.68 0.82
CA PHE A 52 -10.62 -10.16 1.81
C PHE A 52 -11.76 -11.14 2.09
N THR A 53 -12.36 -11.69 1.03
CA THR A 53 -13.44 -12.67 1.17
C THR A 53 -12.97 -13.93 1.88
N ALA A 54 -11.79 -14.44 1.54
CA ALA A 54 -11.22 -15.64 2.18
C ALA A 54 -10.96 -15.44 3.69
N HIS A 55 -10.69 -14.21 4.11
CA HIS A 55 -10.52 -13.83 5.52
C HIS A 55 -11.80 -13.34 6.22
N GLY A 56 -12.98 -13.49 5.59
CA GLY A 56 -14.25 -13.05 6.18
C GLY A 56 -14.43 -11.53 6.22
N ILE A 57 -13.61 -10.78 5.50
CA ILE A 57 -13.61 -9.33 5.42
C ILE A 57 -14.60 -8.86 4.35
N TYR A 58 -15.30 -7.75 4.59
CA TYR A 58 -16.09 -7.09 3.57
C TYR A 58 -15.20 -6.11 2.78
N GLY A 59 -14.94 -6.45 1.50
CA GLY A 59 -14.10 -5.63 0.63
C GLY A 59 -14.90 -4.58 -0.14
N TYR A 60 -14.36 -3.35 -0.18
CA TYR A 60 -14.71 -2.32 -1.14
C TYR A 60 -13.56 -2.17 -2.14
N ALA A 61 -13.85 -1.71 -3.35
CA ALA A 61 -12.83 -1.43 -4.35
C ALA A 61 -13.08 -0.08 -5.03
N ALA A 62 -12.04 0.74 -5.11
CA ALA A 62 -11.97 1.91 -5.96
C ALA A 62 -10.87 1.68 -7.01
N VAL A 63 -11.26 1.68 -8.28
CA VAL A 63 -10.37 1.37 -9.39
C VAL A 63 -9.62 2.62 -9.83
N THR A 64 -8.29 2.54 -9.92
CA THR A 64 -7.42 3.60 -10.43
C THR A 64 -7.16 3.46 -11.92
N SER A 65 -7.01 2.21 -12.37
CA SER A 65 -6.66 1.89 -13.75
C SER A 65 -7.26 0.55 -14.17
N VAL A 66 -7.61 0.45 -15.43
CA VAL A 66 -8.06 -0.82 -16.03
C VAL A 66 -6.93 -1.36 -16.89
N LEU A 67 -6.48 -2.58 -16.57
CA LEU A 67 -5.36 -3.21 -17.26
C LEU A 67 -5.84 -4.35 -18.15
N ALA A 68 -5.21 -4.45 -19.33
CA ALA A 68 -5.23 -5.66 -20.14
C ALA A 68 -3.91 -6.40 -19.88
N GLN A 69 -3.95 -7.37 -18.97
CA GLN A 69 -2.76 -8.15 -18.58
C GLN A 69 -3.09 -9.62 -18.41
N ASN A 70 -2.04 -10.44 -18.48
CA ASN A 70 -2.07 -11.86 -18.18
C ASN A 70 -0.75 -12.30 -17.52
N THR A 71 -0.51 -13.60 -17.38
CA THR A 71 0.73 -14.13 -16.77
C THR A 71 1.99 -13.85 -17.59
N GLN A 72 1.87 -13.38 -18.83
CA GLN A 72 3.01 -13.08 -19.70
C GLN A 72 3.40 -11.61 -19.68
N GLY A 73 2.48 -10.71 -19.31
CA GLY A 73 2.76 -9.28 -19.25
C GLY A 73 1.54 -8.39 -19.34
N VAL A 74 1.81 -7.08 -19.39
CA VAL A 74 0.81 -6.02 -19.51
C VAL A 74 0.79 -5.52 -20.96
N SER A 75 -0.35 -5.63 -21.64
CA SER A 75 -0.51 -5.20 -23.04
C SER A 75 -1.11 -3.80 -23.17
N ALA A 76 -1.93 -3.36 -22.21
CA ALA A 76 -2.50 -2.02 -22.20
C ALA A 76 -2.90 -1.58 -20.79
N ILE A 77 -2.84 -0.29 -20.54
CA ILE A 77 -3.28 0.37 -19.30
C ILE A 77 -4.14 1.56 -19.67
N VAL A 78 -5.29 1.68 -19.06
CA VAL A 78 -6.15 2.88 -19.11
C VAL A 78 -6.25 3.40 -17.68
N ASN A 79 -5.60 4.52 -17.41
CA ASN A 79 -5.74 5.23 -16.15
C ASN A 79 -7.09 5.97 -16.15
N LEU A 80 -7.80 5.90 -15.04
CA LEU A 80 -9.04 6.66 -14.88
C LEU A 80 -8.73 8.13 -14.60
N GLU A 81 -9.67 8.99 -14.94
CA GLU A 81 -9.58 10.42 -14.59
C GLU A 81 -9.63 10.59 -13.06
N PRO A 82 -8.77 11.45 -12.48
CA PRO A 82 -8.74 11.68 -11.03
C PRO A 82 -10.11 12.05 -10.44
N ALA A 83 -10.89 12.82 -11.16
CA ALA A 83 -12.25 13.19 -10.75
C ALA A 83 -13.18 11.97 -10.62
N PHE A 84 -13.02 10.96 -11.49
CA PHE A 84 -13.82 9.74 -11.41
C PHE A 84 -13.35 8.82 -10.27
N LEU A 85 -12.05 8.74 -10.03
CA LEU A 85 -11.53 8.05 -8.83
C LEU A 85 -12.07 8.68 -7.55
N LEU A 86 -12.01 10.01 -7.45
CA LEU A 86 -12.57 10.74 -6.30
C LEU A 86 -14.08 10.48 -6.13
N ALA A 87 -14.85 10.37 -7.21
CA ALA A 87 -16.26 10.01 -7.13
C ALA A 87 -16.49 8.62 -6.56
N GLN A 88 -15.67 7.62 -6.93
CA GLN A 88 -15.71 6.27 -6.34
C GLN A 88 -15.38 6.29 -4.85
N LEU A 89 -14.27 6.97 -4.48
CA LEU A 89 -13.81 7.08 -3.10
C LEU A 89 -14.86 7.76 -2.22
N LYS A 90 -15.47 8.82 -2.73
CA LYS A 90 -16.55 9.55 -2.06
C LYS A 90 -17.79 8.69 -1.87
N ALA A 91 -18.23 7.99 -2.92
CA ALA A 91 -19.39 7.11 -2.86
C ALA A 91 -19.26 6.05 -1.76
N VAL A 92 -18.07 5.44 -1.61
CA VAL A 92 -17.80 4.47 -0.54
C VAL A 92 -17.74 5.16 0.83
N SER A 93 -16.98 6.24 0.97
CA SER A 93 -16.70 6.86 2.27
C SER A 93 -17.85 7.68 2.84
N GLU A 94 -18.86 8.02 2.05
CA GLU A 94 -20.10 8.67 2.50
C GLU A 94 -21.15 7.66 2.98
N ASP A 95 -21.14 6.45 2.43
CA ASP A 95 -22.12 5.40 2.74
C ASP A 95 -21.64 4.45 3.84
N ALA A 96 -20.35 4.18 3.92
CA ALA A 96 -19.80 3.14 4.77
C ALA A 96 -18.62 3.61 5.64
N LEU A 97 -18.48 2.95 6.79
CA LEU A 97 -17.25 3.04 7.59
C LEU A 97 -16.18 2.14 6.96
N ILE A 98 -14.95 2.62 7.02
CA ILE A 98 -13.76 1.93 6.52
C ILE A 98 -12.86 1.64 7.72
N ASP A 99 -12.52 0.37 7.94
CA ASP A 99 -11.68 -0.07 9.06
C ASP A 99 -10.21 -0.14 8.67
N ALA A 100 -9.93 -0.44 7.38
CA ALA A 100 -8.58 -0.38 6.81
C ALA A 100 -8.64 0.00 5.32
N ILE A 101 -7.52 0.50 4.81
CA ILE A 101 -7.34 0.88 3.41
C ILE A 101 -6.06 0.22 2.91
N LYS A 102 -6.14 -0.48 1.77
CA LYS A 102 -4.97 -0.92 1.02
C LYS A 102 -4.87 -0.05 -0.24
N ILE A 103 -3.71 0.52 -0.45
CA ILE A 103 -3.37 1.29 -1.64
C ILE A 103 -2.33 0.50 -2.42
N GLY A 104 -2.57 0.27 -3.70
CA GLY A 104 -1.62 -0.37 -4.61
C GLY A 104 -1.25 0.56 -5.77
N MET A 105 -1.29 0.06 -7.01
CA MET A 105 -0.92 0.83 -8.19
C MET A 105 -1.84 2.03 -8.42
N LEU A 106 -1.27 3.23 -8.48
CA LEU A 106 -2.01 4.48 -8.74
C LEU A 106 -1.83 5.02 -10.16
N GLY A 107 -0.77 4.59 -10.86
CA GLY A 107 -0.56 4.87 -12.29
C GLY A 107 0.02 6.25 -12.60
N THR A 108 -0.56 7.35 -12.13
CA THR A 108 -0.12 8.72 -12.45
C THR A 108 0.02 9.60 -11.22
N PRO A 109 0.82 10.70 -11.29
CA PRO A 109 0.96 11.65 -10.19
C PRO A 109 -0.39 12.27 -9.76
N GLU A 110 -1.26 12.56 -10.73
CA GLU A 110 -2.58 13.17 -10.47
C GLU A 110 -3.48 12.23 -9.69
N LEU A 111 -3.41 10.91 -9.94
CA LEU A 111 -4.14 9.91 -9.17
C LEU A 111 -3.56 9.78 -7.75
N VAL A 112 -2.23 9.86 -7.60
CA VAL A 112 -1.57 9.90 -6.28
C VAL A 112 -2.04 11.11 -5.49
N ASP A 113 -2.05 12.30 -6.10
CA ASP A 113 -2.49 13.53 -5.45
C ASP A 113 -3.98 13.49 -5.07
N ALA A 114 -4.81 12.91 -5.93
CA ALA A 114 -6.23 12.72 -5.65
C ALA A 114 -6.46 11.81 -4.43
N VAL A 115 -5.76 10.67 -4.37
CA VAL A 115 -5.82 9.75 -3.22
C VAL A 115 -5.28 10.41 -1.96
N ARG A 116 -4.15 11.12 -2.05
CA ARG A 116 -3.53 11.82 -0.92
C ARG A 116 -4.47 12.86 -0.31
N GLY A 117 -5.10 13.69 -1.15
CA GLY A 117 -6.06 14.70 -0.70
C GLY A 117 -7.27 14.06 -0.02
N TRP A 118 -7.92 13.10 -0.69
CA TRP A 118 -9.07 12.39 -0.13
C TRP A 118 -8.75 11.65 1.17
N LEU A 119 -7.59 10.98 1.24
CA LEU A 119 -7.17 10.25 2.44
C LEU A 119 -6.94 11.19 3.62
N GLY A 120 -6.26 12.32 3.39
CA GLY A 120 -6.07 13.35 4.41
C GLY A 120 -7.40 13.86 4.98
N ASP A 121 -8.36 14.17 4.11
CA ASP A 121 -9.71 14.62 4.50
C ASP A 121 -10.48 13.52 5.27
N LEU A 122 -10.35 12.26 4.84
CA LEU A 122 -10.98 11.12 5.51
C LEU A 122 -10.43 10.95 6.93
N LEU A 123 -9.10 10.92 7.10
CA LEU A 123 -8.45 10.76 8.41
C LEU A 123 -8.82 11.91 9.35
N GLU A 124 -8.82 13.15 8.85
CA GLU A 124 -9.24 14.32 9.64
C GLU A 124 -10.72 14.26 10.02
N ARG A 125 -11.59 13.79 9.14
CA ARG A 125 -13.01 13.58 9.45
C ARG A 125 -13.17 12.56 10.58
N TYR A 126 -12.49 11.41 10.51
CA TYR A 126 -12.55 10.37 11.56
C TYR A 126 -12.05 10.92 12.89
N ARG A 127 -10.96 11.69 12.88
CA ARG A 127 -10.42 12.34 14.09
C ARG A 127 -11.44 13.31 14.72
N ARG A 128 -12.08 14.17 13.92
CA ARG A 128 -13.10 15.11 14.41
C ARG A 128 -14.35 14.43 14.96
N GLU A 129 -14.71 13.29 14.38
CA GLU A 129 -15.88 12.50 14.83
C GLU A 129 -15.55 11.57 16.01
N GLY A 130 -14.32 11.58 16.53
CA GLY A 130 -13.88 10.68 17.59
C GLY A 130 -13.88 9.21 17.18
N ARG A 131 -13.81 8.93 15.89
CA ARG A 131 -13.78 7.57 15.34
C ARG A 131 -12.34 7.06 15.24
N ARG A 132 -12.20 5.75 15.35
CA ARG A 132 -10.92 5.10 15.01
C ARG A 132 -10.58 5.34 13.54
N ALA A 133 -9.40 5.91 13.29
CA ALA A 133 -8.89 6.04 11.93
C ALA A 133 -8.65 4.65 11.30
N PRO A 134 -8.91 4.47 10.00
CA PRO A 134 -8.56 3.25 9.31
C PRO A 134 -7.05 3.01 9.35
N THR A 135 -6.63 1.74 9.39
CA THR A 135 -5.24 1.38 9.15
C THR A 135 -4.94 1.48 7.66
N VAL A 136 -3.88 2.20 7.30
CA VAL A 136 -3.51 2.43 5.91
C VAL A 136 -2.27 1.61 5.56
N VAL A 137 -2.42 0.69 4.60
CA VAL A 137 -1.34 -0.12 4.04
C VAL A 137 -1.07 0.34 2.62
N LEU A 138 0.14 0.80 2.35
CA LEU A 138 0.59 1.20 1.02
C LEU A 138 1.52 0.12 0.45
N ASP A 139 1.09 -0.52 -0.61
CA ASP A 139 1.96 -1.33 -1.47
C ASP A 139 2.51 -0.43 -2.58
N PRO A 140 3.81 -0.06 -2.54
CA PRO A 140 4.39 0.92 -3.46
C PRO A 140 4.69 0.28 -4.82
N VAL A 141 3.66 -0.22 -5.49
CA VAL A 141 3.77 -0.95 -6.75
C VAL A 141 4.34 -0.06 -7.85
N MET A 142 5.56 -0.35 -8.28
CA MET A 142 6.27 0.35 -9.38
C MET A 142 6.37 -0.51 -10.63
N TYR A 143 6.40 -1.83 -10.46
CA TYR A 143 6.62 -2.78 -11.53
C TYR A 143 5.61 -3.93 -11.47
N ALA A 144 5.16 -4.40 -12.64
CA ALA A 144 4.42 -5.65 -12.74
C ALA A 144 5.33 -6.85 -12.45
N LYS A 145 4.76 -8.01 -12.11
CA LYS A 145 5.53 -9.26 -11.94
C LYS A 145 6.30 -9.67 -13.19
N SER A 146 5.82 -9.28 -14.39
CA SER A 146 6.52 -9.44 -15.67
C SER A 146 7.77 -8.56 -15.79
N GLY A 147 7.95 -7.56 -14.92
CA GLY A 147 9.03 -6.58 -14.96
C GLY A 147 8.66 -5.29 -15.68
N ASP A 148 7.48 -5.22 -16.28
CA ASP A 148 6.97 -4.02 -16.93
C ASP A 148 6.81 -2.89 -15.91
N ARG A 149 7.26 -1.67 -16.29
CA ARG A 149 7.12 -0.50 -15.45
C ARG A 149 5.67 0.00 -15.49
N LEU A 150 5.09 0.21 -14.31
CA LEU A 150 3.70 0.64 -14.12
C LEU A 150 3.55 2.11 -13.74
N LEU A 151 4.64 2.74 -13.27
CA LEU A 151 4.67 4.15 -12.86
C LEU A 151 5.68 4.95 -13.70
N THR A 152 5.39 6.24 -13.89
CA THR A 152 6.39 7.21 -14.38
C THR A 152 7.31 7.66 -13.23
N ASP A 153 8.44 8.32 -13.54
CA ASP A 153 9.37 8.85 -12.53
C ASP A 153 8.67 9.88 -11.61
N GLU A 154 7.79 10.68 -12.20
CA GLU A 154 6.99 11.66 -11.45
C GLU A 154 6.00 10.97 -10.51
N ALA A 155 5.37 9.87 -10.93
CA ALA A 155 4.45 9.10 -10.10
C ALA A 155 5.19 8.38 -8.95
N GLU A 156 6.39 7.86 -9.17
CA GLU A 156 7.23 7.30 -8.11
C GLU A 156 7.57 8.37 -7.05
N THR A 157 7.94 9.58 -7.50
CA THR A 157 8.21 10.71 -6.59
C THR A 157 6.96 11.12 -5.81
N ALA A 158 5.82 11.20 -6.48
CA ALA A 158 4.55 11.55 -5.84
C ALA A 158 4.12 10.49 -4.80
N LEU A 159 4.36 9.20 -5.07
CA LEU A 159 3.97 8.09 -4.20
C LEU A 159 4.56 8.22 -2.78
N ILE A 160 5.79 8.74 -2.66
CA ILE A 160 6.44 8.97 -1.36
C ILE A 160 5.62 9.93 -0.49
N SER A 161 4.84 10.84 -1.09
CA SER A 161 3.99 11.77 -0.35
C SER A 161 2.86 11.07 0.45
N LEU A 162 2.53 9.81 0.11
CA LEU A 162 1.54 9.00 0.84
C LEU A 162 2.13 8.33 2.09
N PHE A 163 3.46 8.24 2.22
CA PHE A 163 4.08 7.56 3.36
C PHE A 163 3.69 8.19 4.69
N GLY A 164 3.61 9.53 4.75
CA GLY A 164 3.18 10.24 5.96
C GLY A 164 1.71 10.05 6.34
N LEU A 165 0.91 9.42 5.47
CA LEU A 165 -0.50 9.07 5.69
C LEU A 165 -0.70 7.56 5.82
N SER A 166 0.38 6.78 5.69
CA SER A 166 0.36 5.32 5.76
C SER A 166 0.87 4.83 7.11
N ASP A 167 0.30 3.75 7.62
CA ASP A 167 0.78 3.05 8.81
C ASP A 167 1.85 2.02 8.45
N ILE A 168 1.66 1.35 7.30
CA ILE A 168 2.52 0.26 6.83
C ILE A 168 2.81 0.46 5.34
N VAL A 169 4.06 0.21 4.94
CA VAL A 169 4.48 0.16 3.54
C VAL A 169 5.08 -1.21 3.24
N THR A 170 4.70 -1.83 2.11
CA THR A 170 5.07 -3.22 1.79
C THR A 170 5.89 -3.35 0.49
N PRO A 171 7.09 -2.75 0.39
CA PRO A 171 7.90 -2.82 -0.81
C PRO A 171 8.47 -4.23 -1.04
N ASN A 172 8.56 -4.66 -2.29
CA ASN A 172 9.45 -5.77 -2.65
C ASN A 172 10.91 -5.30 -2.65
N THR A 173 11.87 -6.21 -2.81
CA THR A 173 13.31 -5.90 -2.73
C THR A 173 13.75 -4.84 -3.75
N ARG A 174 13.20 -4.85 -4.96
CA ARG A 174 13.50 -3.86 -6.00
C ARG A 174 12.91 -2.49 -5.69
N GLU A 175 11.68 -2.46 -5.23
CA GLU A 175 10.98 -1.25 -4.79
C GLU A 175 11.67 -0.65 -3.56
N LEU A 176 12.05 -1.49 -2.60
CA LEU A 176 12.79 -1.07 -1.42
C LEU A 176 14.10 -0.37 -1.79
N ALA A 177 14.89 -0.97 -2.69
CA ALA A 177 16.13 -0.38 -3.17
C ALA A 177 15.90 0.98 -3.85
N ALA A 178 14.89 1.09 -4.71
CA ALA A 178 14.55 2.35 -5.36
C ALA A 178 14.16 3.43 -4.33
N LEU A 179 13.30 3.09 -3.36
CA LEU A 179 12.86 3.98 -2.29
C LEU A 179 13.98 4.37 -1.31
N ALA A 180 14.97 3.49 -1.11
CA ALA A 180 16.16 3.76 -0.32
C ALA A 180 17.19 4.65 -1.05
N GLY A 181 16.96 4.99 -2.33
CA GLY A 181 17.84 5.83 -3.14
C GLY A 181 18.85 5.06 -3.98
N HIS A 182 18.63 3.77 -4.19
CA HIS A 182 19.45 2.87 -5.00
C HIS A 182 18.66 2.28 -6.19
N PRO A 183 18.10 3.12 -7.09
CA PRO A 183 17.29 2.66 -8.21
C PRO A 183 18.08 1.73 -9.12
N GLY A 184 17.47 0.62 -9.52
CA GLY A 184 18.10 -0.37 -10.40
C GLY A 184 19.02 -1.37 -9.71
N SER A 185 19.29 -1.22 -8.41
CA SER A 185 19.95 -2.24 -7.60
C SER A 185 18.94 -3.27 -7.08
N THR A 186 19.47 -4.40 -6.63
CA THR A 186 18.72 -5.38 -5.86
C THR A 186 19.62 -5.82 -4.73
N PRO A 187 19.17 -5.76 -3.46
CA PRO A 187 20.00 -6.15 -2.32
C PRO A 187 20.45 -7.61 -2.45
N ASP A 188 21.66 -7.88 -1.97
CA ASP A 188 22.31 -9.18 -2.12
C ASP A 188 22.17 -10.06 -0.86
N SER A 189 21.75 -9.47 0.26
CA SER A 189 21.61 -10.16 1.55
C SER A 189 20.38 -9.70 2.33
N TYR A 190 19.97 -10.48 3.32
CA TYR A 190 18.90 -10.08 4.25
C TYR A 190 19.32 -8.88 5.12
N GLU A 191 20.60 -8.80 5.50
CA GLU A 191 21.14 -7.68 6.27
C GLU A 191 21.04 -6.36 5.49
N GLU A 192 21.25 -6.39 4.17
CA GLU A 192 21.07 -5.22 3.31
C GLU A 192 19.61 -4.82 3.20
N ILE A 193 18.70 -5.80 3.04
CA ILE A 193 17.26 -5.57 3.02
C ILE A 193 16.81 -4.93 4.35
N GLU A 194 17.22 -5.49 5.47
CA GLU A 194 16.90 -4.98 6.80
C GLU A 194 17.39 -3.55 6.98
N HIS A 195 18.64 -3.27 6.62
CA HIS A 195 19.21 -1.93 6.72
C HIS A 195 18.45 -0.91 5.86
N MET A 196 18.10 -1.26 4.62
CA MET A 196 17.30 -0.40 3.75
C MET A 196 15.90 -0.18 4.32
N ALA A 197 15.26 -1.23 4.85
CA ALA A 197 13.93 -1.13 5.45
C ALA A 197 13.94 -0.23 6.71
N GLN A 198 14.92 -0.41 7.60
CA GLN A 198 15.09 0.44 8.78
C GLN A 198 15.34 1.91 8.40
N THR A 199 16.17 2.15 7.37
CA THR A 199 16.44 3.50 6.87
C THR A 199 15.16 4.16 6.34
N LEU A 200 14.35 3.42 5.58
CA LEU A 200 13.09 3.91 5.03
C LEU A 200 12.08 4.18 6.15
N ALA A 201 11.94 3.26 7.10
CA ALA A 201 11.07 3.38 8.26
C ALA A 201 11.42 4.62 9.11
N ALA A 202 12.69 4.81 9.42
CA ALA A 202 13.18 5.95 10.20
C ALA A 202 12.95 7.29 9.48
N ARG A 203 13.20 7.33 8.15
CA ARG A 203 13.05 8.54 7.35
C ARG A 203 11.59 9.01 7.26
N HIS A 204 10.66 8.07 7.11
CA HIS A 204 9.26 8.39 6.83
C HIS A 204 8.32 8.13 8.02
N ARG A 205 8.82 7.57 9.14
CA ARG A 205 8.04 7.23 10.34
C ARG A 205 6.88 6.29 10.03
N VAL A 206 7.14 5.28 9.21
CA VAL A 206 6.18 4.28 8.75
C VAL A 206 6.73 2.88 9.04
N ALA A 207 5.87 1.92 9.39
CA ALA A 207 6.30 0.53 9.46
C ALA A 207 6.59 0.01 8.05
N VAL A 208 7.68 -0.74 7.88
CA VAL A 208 8.07 -1.32 6.59
C VAL A 208 8.05 -2.83 6.71
N VAL A 209 7.32 -3.48 5.81
CA VAL A 209 7.36 -4.92 5.60
C VAL A 209 8.03 -5.18 4.26
N ALA A 210 9.32 -5.48 4.29
CA ALA A 210 10.08 -5.76 3.08
C ALA A 210 9.80 -7.19 2.60
N LYS A 211 9.18 -7.32 1.41
CA LYS A 211 8.81 -8.62 0.82
C LYS A 211 10.04 -9.32 0.27
N GLY A 212 10.46 -10.42 0.92
CA GLY A 212 11.69 -11.17 0.61
C GLY A 212 11.65 -12.06 -0.63
N GLY A 213 10.51 -12.15 -1.34
CA GLY A 213 10.33 -13.04 -2.49
C GLY A 213 11.39 -12.92 -3.61
N GLY A 214 12.06 -11.77 -3.73
CA GLY A 214 13.18 -11.57 -4.64
C GLY A 214 14.45 -12.38 -4.29
N MET A 215 14.64 -12.74 -3.02
CA MET A 215 15.77 -13.55 -2.56
C MET A 215 15.60 -15.03 -2.90
N ALA A 216 14.37 -15.55 -2.91
CA ALA A 216 14.06 -16.91 -3.30
C ALA A 216 14.48 -17.21 -4.76
N LEU A 217 14.43 -16.20 -5.65
CA LEU A 217 14.89 -16.31 -7.02
C LEU A 217 16.41 -16.47 -7.15
N ARG A 218 17.16 -16.20 -6.09
CA ARG A 218 18.63 -16.37 -6.01
C ARG A 218 19.06 -17.69 -5.35
N GLY A 219 18.14 -18.61 -5.12
CA GLY A 219 18.40 -19.94 -4.59
C GLY A 219 18.23 -20.09 -3.08
N ASP A 220 17.74 -19.05 -2.40
CA ASP A 220 17.30 -19.18 -1.01
C ASP A 220 15.89 -19.77 -0.98
N PRO A 221 15.69 -20.97 -0.39
CA PRO A 221 14.39 -21.62 -0.31
C PRO A 221 13.45 -20.96 0.73
N SER A 222 13.99 -20.10 1.60
CA SER A 222 13.25 -19.46 2.68
C SER A 222 12.63 -18.16 2.24
N CYS A 223 11.62 -18.04 1.48
CA CYS A 223 10.97 -16.76 1.18
C CYS A 223 10.55 -16.06 2.50
N THR A 224 11.42 -15.21 3.03
CA THR A 224 11.20 -14.51 4.32
C THR A 224 10.91 -13.03 4.06
N ASP A 225 9.81 -12.52 4.62
CA ASP A 225 9.52 -11.09 4.68
C ASP A 225 10.15 -10.51 5.98
N ILE A 226 10.68 -9.30 5.89
CA ILE A 226 11.38 -8.57 6.97
C ILE A 226 10.62 -7.29 7.31
#